data_eff4d2ec03ef6cefbf649020276445c2
#
_entry.id   eff4d2ec03ef6cefbf649020276445c2
#
_cell.length_a   1.000
_cell.length_b   1.000
_cell.length_c   1.000
_cell.angle_alpha   90.00
_cell.angle_beta   90.00
_cell.angle_gamma   90.00
#
_symmetry.space_group_name_H-M   'P 1'
#
loop_
_entity.id
_entity.type
_entity.pdbx_description
1 polymer ?
#
loop_
_entity_poly.entity_id
_entity_poly.type
_entity_poly.pdbx_seq_one_letter_code
_entity_poly.pdbx_strand_id
1 'polypeptide(L)'
;MCIRDSNEIDWSLKAKNKDVFNYYKDLIALRKSHPAFRIATAEGVREALQFQEVNQPGVVAYTLGEHANGDSWKKIMVIFNGNRKAVTVSLPEGTWVPVCKDGRIYLDGKGSVQGKTTVSASSALILKQD
;
A
#
# COMPACT_ATOMS: atom_id res chain seq x y z
N MET A 1 2.70 -41.43 8.79
CA MET A 1 2.83 -40.08 8.34
C MET A 1 1.87 -39.17 9.11
N CYS A 2 2.38 -38.23 9.80
CA CYS A 2 1.55 -37.27 10.52
C CYS A 2 1.32 -36.04 9.64
N ILE A 3 0.12 -35.91 9.06
CA ILE A 3 -0.28 -34.70 8.31
C ILE A 3 -0.20 -33.47 9.22
N ARG A 4 -0.29 -33.66 10.52
CA ARG A 4 -0.16 -32.59 11.52
C ARG A 4 1.22 -31.92 11.52
N ASP A 5 2.29 -32.66 11.32
CA ASP A 5 3.65 -32.14 11.42
C ASP A 5 4.00 -31.17 10.28
N SER A 6 3.46 -31.42 9.08
CA SER A 6 3.67 -30.56 7.93
C SER A 6 2.80 -29.28 7.96
N ASN A 7 1.76 -29.26 8.78
CA ASN A 7 0.82 -28.13 8.91
C ASN A 7 0.88 -27.49 10.31
N GLU A 8 1.82 -27.91 11.14
CA GLU A 8 2.01 -27.31 12.47
C GLU A 8 2.54 -25.89 12.34
N ILE A 9 1.90 -24.96 13.07
CA ILE A 9 2.35 -23.58 13.10
C ILE A 9 3.47 -23.45 14.14
N ASP A 10 4.64 -23.10 13.68
CA ASP A 10 5.75 -22.76 14.57
C ASP A 10 5.57 -21.31 15.08
N TRP A 11 5.01 -21.18 16.27
CA TRP A 11 4.74 -19.90 16.91
C TRP A 11 5.99 -19.10 17.24
N SER A 12 7.17 -19.73 17.30
CA SER A 12 8.44 -19.03 17.51
C SER A 12 8.78 -18.09 16.36
N LEU A 13 8.27 -18.36 15.16
CA LEU A 13 8.43 -17.53 13.97
C LEU A 13 7.81 -16.13 14.14
N LYS A 14 6.81 -15.98 14.99
CA LYS A 14 6.23 -14.66 15.32
C LYS A 14 7.26 -13.73 15.96
N ALA A 15 8.06 -14.25 16.87
CA ALA A 15 9.13 -13.48 17.50
C ALA A 15 10.31 -13.28 16.56
N LYS A 16 10.69 -14.32 15.82
CA LYS A 16 11.81 -14.31 14.87
C LYS A 16 11.58 -13.33 13.72
N ASN A 17 10.35 -13.28 13.20
CA ASN A 17 9.95 -12.40 12.10
C ASN A 17 9.00 -11.28 12.59
N LYS A 18 9.39 -10.64 13.68
CA LYS A 18 8.58 -9.60 14.33
C LYS A 18 8.31 -8.40 13.42
N ASP A 19 9.21 -8.08 12.53
CA ASP A 19 9.07 -7.04 11.50
C ASP A 19 7.90 -7.33 10.57
N VAL A 20 7.78 -8.57 10.09
CA VAL A 20 6.66 -9.03 9.24
C VAL A 20 5.35 -8.96 10.01
N PHE A 21 5.34 -9.43 11.26
CA PHE A 21 4.16 -9.37 12.12
C PHE A 21 3.68 -7.92 12.34
N ASN A 22 4.61 -7.02 12.64
CA ASN A 22 4.29 -5.60 12.85
C ASN A 22 3.78 -4.95 11.55
N TYR A 23 4.38 -5.26 10.41
CA TYR A 23 3.93 -4.74 9.12
C TYR A 23 2.47 -5.14 8.82
N TYR A 24 2.13 -6.41 9.00
CA TYR A 24 0.74 -6.88 8.86
C TYR A 24 -0.23 -6.18 9.82
N LYS A 25 0.16 -6.09 11.09
CA LYS A 25 -0.62 -5.39 12.11
C LYS A 25 -0.91 -3.94 11.72
N ASP A 26 0.11 -3.23 11.25
CA ASP A 26 0.02 -1.82 10.87
C ASP A 26 -0.78 -1.63 9.57
N LEU A 27 -0.68 -2.57 8.60
CA LEU A 27 -1.53 -2.59 7.41
C LEU A 27 -3.01 -2.77 7.77
N ILE A 28 -3.31 -3.63 8.73
CA ILE A 28 -4.68 -3.82 9.24
C ILE A 28 -5.18 -2.54 9.91
N ALA A 29 -4.35 -1.88 10.71
CA ALA A 29 -4.67 -0.62 11.35
C ALA A 29 -4.95 0.48 10.30
N LEU A 30 -4.10 0.60 9.28
CA LEU A 30 -4.31 1.51 8.15
C LEU A 30 -5.65 1.26 7.45
N ARG A 31 -5.95 0.00 7.11
CA ARG A 31 -7.20 -0.38 6.48
C ARG A 31 -8.42 -0.06 7.35
N LYS A 32 -8.32 -0.23 8.66
CA LYS A 32 -9.41 0.09 9.61
C LYS A 32 -9.62 1.59 9.76
N SER A 33 -8.55 2.38 9.74
CA SER A 33 -8.59 3.84 9.90
C SER A 33 -9.11 4.56 8.66
N HIS A 34 -8.90 3.98 7.48
CA HIS A 34 -9.21 4.62 6.20
C HIS A 34 -10.25 3.85 5.40
N PRO A 35 -11.51 4.36 5.35
CA PRO A 35 -12.60 3.70 4.62
C PRO A 35 -12.37 3.61 3.11
N ALA A 36 -11.49 4.41 2.54
CA ALA A 36 -11.11 4.31 1.13
C ALA A 36 -10.59 2.93 0.73
N PHE A 37 -9.98 2.19 1.67
CA PHE A 37 -9.53 0.82 1.44
C PHE A 37 -10.60 -0.26 1.62
N ARG A 38 -11.85 0.13 1.89
CA ARG A 38 -12.96 -0.76 2.23
C ARG A 38 -14.25 -0.39 1.52
N ILE A 39 -14.17 0.01 0.26
CA ILE A 39 -15.35 0.37 -0.53
C ILE A 39 -16.19 -0.88 -0.75
N ALA A 40 -17.45 -0.85 -0.31
CA ALA A 40 -18.32 -2.03 -0.27
C ALA A 40 -19.18 -2.21 -1.52
N THR A 41 -19.26 -1.20 -2.40
CA THR A 41 -20.12 -1.24 -3.58
C THR A 41 -19.32 -1.19 -4.87
N ALA A 42 -19.81 -1.85 -5.91
CA ALA A 42 -19.19 -1.82 -7.24
C ALA A 42 -19.18 -0.41 -7.84
N GLU A 43 -20.24 0.34 -7.63
CA GLU A 43 -20.35 1.75 -8.04
C GLU A 43 -19.27 2.61 -7.38
N GLY A 44 -19.11 2.50 -6.06
CA GLY A 44 -18.09 3.23 -5.31
C GLY A 44 -16.67 2.93 -5.78
N VAL A 45 -16.38 1.67 -6.11
CA VAL A 45 -15.08 1.28 -6.69
C VAL A 45 -14.89 1.91 -8.06
N ARG A 46 -15.90 1.86 -8.94
CA ARG A 46 -15.80 2.46 -10.30
C ARG A 46 -15.57 3.97 -10.25
N GLU A 47 -16.18 4.65 -9.29
CA GLU A 47 -16.05 6.10 -9.14
C GLU A 47 -14.71 6.51 -8.55
N ALA A 48 -14.20 5.76 -7.57
CA ALA A 48 -13.02 6.13 -6.79
C ALA A 48 -11.71 5.60 -7.36
N LEU A 49 -11.71 4.37 -7.89
CA LEU A 49 -10.49 3.68 -8.29
C LEU A 49 -10.15 3.94 -9.75
N GLN A 50 -8.94 4.45 -10.00
CA GLN A 50 -8.41 4.68 -11.34
C GLN A 50 -7.01 4.08 -11.46
N PHE A 51 -6.84 3.13 -12.38
CA PHE A 51 -5.51 2.62 -12.70
C PHE A 51 -4.67 3.69 -13.41
N GLN A 52 -3.42 3.78 -13.02
CA GLN A 52 -2.44 4.67 -13.63
C GLN A 52 -1.59 3.88 -14.62
N GLU A 53 -1.32 4.48 -15.78
CA GLU A 53 -0.39 3.91 -16.74
C GLU A 53 1.03 4.00 -16.22
N VAL A 54 1.69 2.86 -16.11
CA VAL A 54 3.10 2.76 -15.73
C VAL A 54 3.83 1.99 -16.82
N ASN A 55 4.74 2.64 -17.53
CA ASN A 55 5.53 2.03 -18.61
C ASN A 55 6.65 1.13 -18.07
N GLN A 56 6.34 0.31 -17.08
CA GLN A 56 7.28 -0.62 -16.46
C GLN A 56 6.61 -1.97 -16.21
N PRO A 57 7.12 -3.07 -16.79
CA PRO A 57 6.60 -4.40 -16.51
C PRO A 57 6.70 -4.73 -15.00
N GLY A 58 5.72 -5.47 -14.50
CA GLY A 58 5.72 -5.89 -13.09
C GLY A 58 5.38 -4.80 -12.08
N VAL A 59 4.89 -3.65 -12.54
CA VAL A 59 4.42 -2.55 -11.67
C VAL A 59 2.93 -2.31 -11.89
N VAL A 60 2.19 -2.22 -10.81
CA VAL A 60 0.77 -1.84 -10.81
C VAL A 60 0.60 -0.59 -9.96
N ALA A 61 -0.06 0.42 -10.50
CA ALA A 61 -0.38 1.65 -9.78
C ALA A 61 -1.84 2.04 -9.98
N TYR A 62 -2.48 2.50 -8.91
CA TYR A 62 -3.83 3.05 -8.98
C TYR A 62 -4.01 4.18 -7.96
N THR A 63 -4.97 5.03 -8.22
CA THR A 63 -5.40 6.08 -7.29
C THR A 63 -6.81 5.78 -6.76
N LEU A 64 -7.04 6.19 -5.53
CA LEU A 64 -8.35 6.29 -4.91
C LEU A 64 -8.61 7.78 -4.63
N GLY A 65 -9.57 8.35 -5.24
CA GLY A 65 -9.92 9.78 -5.11
C GLY A 65 -11.44 9.93 -5.15
N GLU A 66 -11.94 11.05 -5.00
CA GLU A 66 -11.77 12.25 -4.18
C GLU A 66 -12.44 11.97 -2.83
N HIS A 67 -11.72 11.86 -1.73
CA HIS A 67 -12.26 11.44 -0.43
C HIS A 67 -13.04 10.11 -0.54
N ALA A 68 -12.45 9.12 -1.20
CA ALA A 68 -13.08 7.84 -1.50
C ALA A 68 -13.75 7.22 -0.27
N ASN A 69 -15.00 6.79 -0.42
CA ASN A 69 -15.80 6.21 0.66
C ASN A 69 -15.89 7.08 1.93
N GLY A 70 -15.83 8.42 1.78
CA GLY A 70 -15.86 9.37 2.89
C GLY A 70 -14.55 9.46 3.68
N ASP A 71 -13.42 9.07 3.10
CA ASP A 71 -12.12 9.13 3.73
C ASP A 71 -11.68 10.58 4.02
N SER A 72 -10.93 10.78 5.10
CA SER A 72 -10.34 12.07 5.43
C SER A 72 -9.24 12.48 4.45
N TRP A 73 -8.55 11.52 3.84
CA TRP A 73 -7.56 11.79 2.81
C TRP A 73 -8.24 12.09 1.48
N LYS A 74 -7.81 13.15 0.84
CA LYS A 74 -8.37 13.58 -0.44
C LYS A 74 -8.09 12.57 -1.54
N LYS A 75 -6.85 12.14 -1.66
CA LYS A 75 -6.40 11.15 -2.63
C LYS A 75 -5.42 10.17 -2.03
N ILE A 76 -5.49 8.93 -2.50
CA ILE A 76 -4.53 7.89 -2.14
C ILE A 76 -3.98 7.31 -3.44
N MET A 77 -2.68 7.11 -3.50
CA MET A 77 -2.03 6.37 -4.58
C MET A 77 -1.35 5.14 -4.03
N VAL A 78 -1.62 4.01 -4.64
CA VAL A 78 -1.03 2.71 -4.27
C VAL A 78 -0.20 2.21 -5.44
N ILE A 79 1.05 1.85 -5.18
CA ILE A 79 1.97 1.33 -6.18
C ILE A 79 2.57 0.02 -5.67
N PHE A 80 2.46 -1.03 -6.47
CA PHE A 80 3.08 -2.32 -6.22
C PHE A 80 4.20 -2.54 -7.21
N ASN A 81 5.40 -2.80 -6.71
CA ASN A 81 6.55 -3.19 -7.52
C ASN A 81 6.88 -4.67 -7.29
N GLY A 82 6.56 -5.52 -8.25
CA GLY A 82 6.89 -6.94 -8.23
C GLY A 82 8.30 -7.28 -8.73
N ASN A 83 9.06 -6.29 -9.18
CA ASN A 83 10.42 -6.50 -9.68
C ASN A 83 11.43 -6.68 -8.54
N ARG A 84 12.52 -7.36 -8.83
CA ARG A 84 13.66 -7.55 -7.90
C ARG A 84 14.60 -6.35 -7.81
N LYS A 85 14.24 -5.24 -8.43
CA LYS A 85 14.98 -3.97 -8.41
C LYS A 85 14.02 -2.81 -8.17
N ALA A 86 14.54 -1.72 -7.66
CA ALA A 86 13.77 -0.50 -7.49
C ALA A 86 13.35 0.07 -8.86
N VAL A 87 12.17 0.69 -8.90
CA VAL A 87 11.64 1.34 -10.09
C VAL A 87 11.23 2.78 -9.77
N THR A 88 11.35 3.66 -10.75
CA THR A 88 10.86 5.04 -10.64
C THR A 88 9.52 5.16 -11.35
N VAL A 89 8.54 5.73 -10.67
CA VAL A 89 7.17 5.91 -11.15
C VAL A 89 6.82 7.39 -11.13
N SER A 90 6.22 7.87 -12.23
CA SER A 90 5.68 9.23 -12.30
C SER A 90 4.42 9.34 -11.45
N LEU A 91 4.29 10.46 -10.75
CA LEU A 91 3.14 10.75 -9.89
C LEU A 91 2.22 11.75 -10.59
N PRO A 92 0.90 11.63 -10.37
CA PRO A 92 -0.03 12.68 -10.73
C PRO A 92 0.32 14.01 -10.04
N GLU A 93 -0.19 15.09 -10.59
CA GLU A 93 0.06 16.45 -10.07
C GLU A 93 -0.26 16.58 -8.58
N GLY A 94 0.55 17.38 -7.90
CA GLY A 94 0.40 17.71 -6.48
C GLY A 94 1.51 17.14 -5.59
N THR A 95 1.40 17.43 -4.32
CA THR A 95 2.33 16.95 -3.29
C THR A 95 1.76 15.71 -2.63
N TRP A 96 2.56 14.67 -2.61
CA TRP A 96 2.21 13.37 -2.05
C TRP A 96 3.02 13.09 -0.78
N VAL A 97 2.37 12.49 0.21
CA VAL A 97 3.01 12.13 1.48
C VAL A 97 3.04 10.61 1.62
N PRO A 98 4.22 9.98 1.72
CA PRO A 98 4.33 8.55 1.95
C PRO A 98 3.73 8.13 3.30
N VAL A 99 2.86 7.12 3.27
CA VAL A 99 2.26 6.49 4.47
C VAL A 99 2.60 5.01 4.59
N CYS A 100 2.98 4.37 3.49
CA CYS A 100 3.57 3.02 3.49
C CYS A 100 4.80 3.04 2.60
N LYS A 101 5.94 2.73 3.16
CA LYS A 101 7.22 2.68 2.42
C LYS A 101 8.19 1.72 3.08
N ASP A 102 8.89 0.92 2.27
CA ASP A 102 9.95 0.01 2.72
C ASP A 102 9.52 -0.92 3.87
N GLY A 103 8.30 -1.47 3.78
CA GLY A 103 7.78 -2.40 4.79
C GLY A 103 7.37 -1.72 6.11
N ARG A 104 7.18 -0.43 6.13
CA ARG A 104 6.73 0.34 7.31
C ARG A 104 5.54 1.22 6.99
N ILE A 105 4.67 1.39 7.98
CA ILE A 105 3.50 2.27 7.91
C ILE A 105 3.74 3.50 8.79
N TYR A 106 3.47 4.66 8.21
CA TYR A 106 3.52 5.96 8.87
C TYR A 106 2.14 6.61 8.75
N LEU A 107 1.27 6.40 9.74
CA LEU A 107 -0.13 6.87 9.67
C LEU A 107 -0.25 8.39 9.45
N ASP A 108 0.65 9.14 10.04
CA ASP A 108 0.71 10.61 9.86
C ASP A 108 1.54 11.04 8.63
N GLY A 109 2.08 10.06 7.90
CA GLY A 109 2.96 10.28 6.77
C GLY A 109 4.39 10.63 7.17
N LYS A 110 5.30 10.54 6.19
CA LYS A 110 6.71 10.88 6.38
C LYS A 110 7.30 11.53 5.14
N GLY A 111 7.65 12.81 5.27
CA GLY A 111 8.21 13.58 4.16
C GLY A 111 7.16 13.95 3.12
N SER A 112 7.62 14.35 1.94
CA SER A 112 6.78 14.66 0.79
C SER A 112 7.51 14.37 -0.52
N VAL A 113 6.77 14.05 -1.56
CA VAL A 113 7.28 13.79 -2.91
C VAL A 113 6.39 14.45 -3.96
N GLN A 114 6.99 14.86 -5.07
CA GLN A 114 6.29 15.45 -6.22
C GLN A 114 6.87 14.91 -7.52
N GLY A 115 6.06 14.87 -8.55
CA GLY A 115 6.45 14.53 -9.90
C GLY A 115 6.79 13.06 -10.12
N LYS A 116 7.72 12.51 -9.35
CA LYS A 116 8.10 11.09 -9.43
C LYS A 116 8.64 10.57 -8.10
N THR A 117 8.56 9.26 -7.93
CA THR A 117 9.06 8.58 -6.72
C THR A 117 9.69 7.25 -7.08
N THR A 118 10.55 6.76 -6.20
CA THR A 118 11.16 5.44 -6.34
C THR A 118 10.47 4.44 -5.41
N VAL A 119 10.11 3.29 -5.95
CA VAL A 119 9.52 2.17 -5.22
C VAL A 119 10.55 1.06 -5.12
N SER A 120 10.88 0.65 -3.92
CA SER A 120 11.87 -0.39 -3.65
C SER A 120 11.49 -1.74 -4.27
N ALA A 121 12.47 -2.61 -4.45
CA ALA A 121 12.25 -3.94 -4.98
C ALA A 121 11.25 -4.74 -4.14
N SER A 122 10.39 -5.50 -4.79
CA SER A 122 9.40 -6.40 -4.15
C SER A 122 8.65 -5.73 -2.99
N SER A 123 8.16 -4.51 -3.22
CA SER A 123 7.51 -3.71 -2.18
C SER A 123 6.29 -2.94 -2.68
N ALA A 124 5.52 -2.43 -1.73
CA ALA A 124 4.42 -1.51 -1.97
C ALA A 124 4.77 -0.12 -1.45
N LEU A 125 4.26 0.89 -2.13
CA LEU A 125 4.29 2.29 -1.71
C LEU A 125 2.87 2.82 -1.68
N ILE A 126 2.46 3.42 -0.57
CA ILE A 126 1.18 4.12 -0.45
C ILE A 126 1.47 5.57 -0.15
N LEU A 127 0.87 6.43 -0.95
CA LEU A 127 0.99 7.88 -0.85
C LEU A 127 -0.40 8.49 -0.61
N LYS A 128 -0.45 9.58 0.16
CA LYS A 128 -1.69 10.34 0.36
C LYS A 128 -1.55 11.79 -0.08
N GLN A 129 -2.67 12.41 -0.39
CA GLN A 129 -2.88 13.86 -0.43
C GLN A 129 -3.99 14.21 0.56
N ASP A 130 -3.83 15.29 1.29
CA ASP A 130 -4.85 15.86 2.18
C ASP A 130 -5.73 16.86 1.44
#